data_2aa7d801b6f0ea18519d2caedb839c34
#
_entry.id   2aa7d801b6f0ea18519d2caedb839c34
#
_cell.length_a   1.000
_cell.length_b   1.000
_cell.length_c   1.000
_cell.angle_alpha   90.00
_cell.angle_beta   90.00
_cell.angle_gamma   90.00
#
_symmetry.space_group_name_H-M   'P 1'
#
loop_
_entity.id
_entity.type
_entity.pdbx_description
1 polymer ?
#
loop_
_entity_poly.entity_id
_entity_poly.type
_entity_poly.pdbx_seq_one_letter_code
_entity_poly.pdbx_strand_id
1 'polypeptide(L)'
;MEDGAKVVWERDSTPGKFTFTAKVEKGFFIGMGNEVLVTVDSKKFFYGFVFTKEVKKDGMASYTVYDQLRYLKNKDTLIYSKKTADEVIRIIAKRFLLKCGTLAKTGWRRSAVEDNTALFDMIQNALDDTLMVKGKTYVFYDNIGKLCLTDVAKMKVNTCLVDAETGEDYSYKTTIDTDVYNQIQLIYK
;
A
#
# COMPACT_ATOMS: atom_id res chain seq x y z
N MET A 1 14.05 -16.91 -13.33
CA MET A 1 14.12 -15.84 -12.33
C MET A 1 15.23 -16.25 -11.41
N GLU A 2 16.29 -15.45 -11.26
CA GLU A 2 17.33 -15.78 -10.29
C GLU A 2 16.82 -15.57 -8.88
N ASP A 3 17.44 -16.25 -7.90
CA ASP A 3 17.20 -16.03 -6.46
C ASP A 3 17.32 -14.54 -6.14
N GLY A 4 16.30 -13.96 -5.49
CA GLY A 4 16.29 -12.55 -5.11
C GLY A 4 15.05 -11.75 -5.53
N ALA A 5 14.02 -12.40 -6.06
CA ALA A 5 12.72 -11.74 -6.24
C ALA A 5 12.12 -11.42 -4.86
N LYS A 6 11.80 -10.14 -4.61
CA LYS A 6 11.32 -9.68 -3.30
C LYS A 6 10.05 -8.86 -3.45
N VAL A 7 9.02 -9.22 -2.70
CA VAL A 7 7.82 -8.39 -2.51
C VAL A 7 7.86 -7.78 -1.12
N VAL A 8 7.55 -6.49 -1.05
CA VAL A 8 7.46 -5.74 0.21
C VAL A 8 6.12 -5.03 0.25
N TRP A 9 5.36 -5.24 1.30
CA TRP A 9 4.19 -4.45 1.66
C TRP A 9 4.42 -3.82 3.02
N GLU A 10 4.24 -2.52 3.07
CA GLU A 10 4.29 -1.76 4.31
C GLU A 10 2.90 -1.20 4.59
N ARG A 11 2.53 -1.12 5.84
CA ARG A 11 1.19 -0.68 6.24
C ARG A 11 1.01 0.83 6.11
N ASP A 12 2.10 1.57 6.17
CA ASP A 12 2.09 3.03 6.31
C ASP A 12 2.21 3.74 4.96
N SER A 13 1.06 4.03 4.35
CA SER A 13 0.94 4.92 3.16
C SER A 13 1.98 4.65 2.06
N THR A 14 2.45 3.41 1.99
CA THR A 14 3.51 2.97 1.09
C THR A 14 2.94 1.99 0.05
N PRO A 15 3.21 2.20 -1.25
CA PRO A 15 2.79 1.25 -2.27
C PRO A 15 3.53 -0.07 -2.12
N GLY A 16 2.85 -1.17 -2.40
CA GLY A 16 3.47 -2.47 -2.53
C GLY A 16 4.57 -2.43 -3.59
N LYS A 17 5.72 -3.00 -3.27
CA LYS A 17 6.92 -2.99 -4.10
C LYS A 17 7.36 -4.41 -4.41
N PHE A 18 7.56 -4.71 -5.69
CA PHE A 18 8.17 -5.95 -6.16
C PHE A 18 9.47 -5.64 -6.88
N THR A 19 10.54 -6.31 -6.51
CA THR A 19 11.85 -6.20 -7.16
C THR A 19 12.29 -7.56 -7.65
N PHE A 20 12.83 -7.61 -8.87
CA PHE A 20 13.38 -8.82 -9.43
C PHE A 20 14.48 -8.49 -10.44
N THR A 21 15.30 -9.48 -10.72
CA THR A 21 16.33 -9.41 -11.76
C THR A 21 16.04 -10.47 -12.82
N ALA A 22 16.21 -10.10 -14.08
CA ALA A 22 16.03 -11.01 -15.21
C ALA A 22 17.11 -10.77 -16.26
N LYS A 23 17.48 -11.83 -16.98
CA LYS A 23 18.39 -11.74 -18.11
C LYS A 23 17.71 -11.05 -19.28
N VAL A 24 18.39 -10.11 -19.91
CA VAL A 24 17.90 -9.45 -21.11
C VAL A 24 18.21 -10.34 -22.31
N GLU A 25 17.18 -10.93 -22.93
CA GLU A 25 17.32 -11.77 -24.11
C GLU A 25 16.71 -11.11 -25.34
N LYS A 26 17.26 -11.45 -26.54
CA LYS A 26 16.68 -10.98 -27.80
C LYS A 26 15.23 -11.43 -27.94
N GLY A 27 14.30 -10.48 -28.11
CA GLY A 27 12.87 -10.77 -28.24
C GLY A 27 12.06 -10.70 -26.95
N PHE A 28 12.71 -10.62 -25.78
CA PHE A 28 12.03 -10.39 -24.51
C PHE A 28 12.30 -8.95 -24.01
N PHE A 29 11.27 -8.13 -24.03
CA PHE A 29 11.37 -6.72 -23.63
C PHE A 29 10.38 -6.39 -22.53
N ILE A 30 10.91 -5.99 -21.38
CA ILE A 30 10.13 -5.38 -20.32
C ILE A 30 10.44 -3.87 -20.33
N GLY A 31 9.44 -3.07 -20.66
CA GLY A 31 9.53 -1.61 -20.72
C GLY A 31 8.98 -0.94 -19.47
N MET A 32 9.29 0.35 -19.35
CA MET A 32 8.66 1.21 -18.33
C MET A 32 7.16 1.24 -18.55
N GLY A 33 6.38 1.18 -17.45
CA GLY A 33 4.92 1.18 -17.49
C GLY A 33 4.29 -0.16 -17.88
N ASN A 34 5.07 -1.20 -18.24
CA ASN A 34 4.49 -2.50 -18.48
C ASN A 34 3.87 -3.10 -17.21
N GLU A 35 2.76 -3.80 -17.41
CA GLU A 35 2.09 -4.54 -16.34
C GLU A 35 2.90 -5.78 -15.96
N VAL A 36 2.97 -6.04 -14.66
CA VAL A 36 3.61 -7.23 -14.09
C VAL A 36 2.61 -7.92 -13.17
N LEU A 37 2.29 -9.16 -13.47
CA LEU A 37 1.50 -10.05 -12.62
C LEU A 37 2.41 -11.15 -12.08
N VAL A 38 2.55 -11.22 -10.77
CA VAL A 38 3.28 -12.30 -10.10
C VAL A 38 2.28 -13.35 -9.63
N THR A 39 2.57 -14.60 -9.93
CA THR A 39 1.78 -15.76 -9.49
C THR A 39 2.67 -16.72 -8.70
N VAL A 40 2.14 -17.25 -7.61
CA VAL A 40 2.77 -18.29 -6.79
C VAL A 40 1.77 -19.43 -6.69
N ASP A 41 2.16 -20.64 -7.03
CA ASP A 41 1.30 -21.84 -7.07
C ASP A 41 -0.03 -21.58 -7.82
N SER A 42 0.06 -20.98 -9.00
CA SER A 42 -1.07 -20.59 -9.85
C SER A 42 -2.04 -19.55 -9.23
N LYS A 43 -1.73 -19.02 -8.05
CA LYS A 43 -2.49 -17.94 -7.40
C LYS A 43 -1.85 -16.60 -7.70
N LYS A 44 -2.67 -15.62 -8.01
CA LYS A 44 -2.22 -14.23 -8.19
C LYS A 44 -1.74 -13.70 -6.84
N PHE A 45 -0.50 -13.21 -6.81
CA PHE A 45 0.15 -12.77 -5.59
C PHE A 45 0.41 -11.27 -5.58
N PHE A 46 0.90 -10.70 -6.69
CA PHE A 46 1.17 -9.27 -6.80
C PHE A 46 0.84 -8.80 -8.21
N TYR A 47 0.34 -7.56 -8.34
CA TYR A 47 0.11 -6.90 -9.61
C TYR A 47 0.58 -5.45 -9.53
N GLY A 48 1.29 -5.00 -10.54
CA GLY A 48 1.80 -3.63 -10.58
C GLY A 48 2.38 -3.25 -11.92
N PHE A 49 3.10 -2.13 -11.94
CA PHE A 49 3.69 -1.54 -13.14
C PHE A 49 5.18 -1.30 -12.94
N VAL A 50 5.96 -1.46 -14.01
CA VAL A 50 7.41 -1.21 -13.98
C VAL A 50 7.68 0.28 -13.90
N PHE A 51 8.30 0.71 -12.82
CA PHE A 51 8.71 2.10 -12.58
C PHE A 51 10.21 2.33 -12.74
N THR A 52 11.02 1.29 -12.58
CA THR A 52 12.48 1.43 -12.74
C THR A 52 13.01 0.19 -13.43
N LYS A 53 13.93 0.42 -14.36
CA LYS A 53 14.71 -0.61 -15.04
C LYS A 53 16.17 -0.17 -15.02
N GLU A 54 17.03 -1.01 -14.50
CA GLU A 54 18.47 -0.82 -14.50
C GLU A 54 19.12 -1.98 -15.24
N VAL A 55 19.86 -1.70 -16.32
CA VAL A 55 20.55 -2.70 -17.12
C VAL A 55 22.03 -2.69 -16.75
N LYS A 56 22.57 -3.86 -16.44
CA LYS A 56 23.97 -4.06 -16.09
C LYS A 56 24.78 -4.58 -17.27
N LYS A 57 26.12 -4.43 -17.20
CA LYS A 57 27.03 -4.88 -18.27
C LYS A 57 27.04 -6.38 -18.49
N ASP A 58 26.65 -7.17 -17.49
CA ASP A 58 26.53 -8.63 -17.54
C ASP A 58 25.31 -9.14 -18.31
N GLY A 59 24.50 -8.24 -18.87
CA GLY A 59 23.27 -8.58 -19.57
C GLY A 59 22.08 -8.82 -18.65
N MET A 60 22.23 -8.58 -17.35
CA MET A 60 21.14 -8.63 -16.40
C MET A 60 20.43 -7.28 -16.28
N ALA A 61 19.13 -7.30 -16.04
CA ALA A 61 18.37 -6.09 -15.73
C ALA A 61 17.60 -6.26 -14.41
N SER A 62 17.73 -5.28 -13.55
CA SER A 62 16.95 -5.17 -12.30
C SER A 62 15.72 -4.31 -12.53
N TYR A 63 14.58 -4.76 -12.04
CA TYR A 63 13.29 -4.09 -12.19
C TYR A 63 12.70 -3.76 -10.84
N THR A 64 12.12 -2.55 -10.74
CA THR A 64 11.28 -2.17 -9.60
C THR A 64 9.86 -1.93 -10.12
N VAL A 65 8.93 -2.65 -9.53
CA VAL A 65 7.50 -2.64 -9.85
C VAL A 65 6.75 -2.14 -8.62
N TYR A 66 5.83 -1.21 -8.81
CA TYR A 66 4.92 -0.77 -7.77
C TYR A 66 3.48 -1.10 -8.14
N ASP A 67 2.67 -1.38 -7.12
CA ASP A 67 1.23 -1.47 -7.29
C ASP A 67 0.59 -0.10 -7.60
N GLN A 68 -0.73 -0.07 -7.81
CA GLN A 68 -1.40 1.18 -8.18
C GLN A 68 -1.46 2.21 -7.05
N LEU A 69 -1.18 1.84 -5.79
CA LEU A 69 -1.08 2.81 -4.69
C LEU A 69 0.04 3.83 -4.93
N ARG A 70 1.01 3.52 -5.79
CA ARG A 70 2.07 4.45 -6.17
C ARG A 70 1.53 5.75 -6.78
N TYR A 71 0.41 5.69 -7.50
CA TYR A 71 -0.23 6.86 -8.09
C TYR A 71 -0.84 7.79 -7.03
N LEU A 72 -1.20 7.27 -5.85
CA LEU A 72 -1.74 8.06 -4.74
C LEU A 72 -0.70 8.93 -4.02
N LYS A 73 0.59 8.80 -4.35
CA LYS A 73 1.63 9.73 -3.90
C LYS A 73 1.60 11.08 -4.63
N ASN A 74 0.85 11.20 -5.72
CA ASN A 74 0.65 12.46 -6.40
C ASN A 74 -0.22 13.40 -5.56
N LYS A 75 0.08 14.70 -5.64
CA LYS A 75 -0.69 15.76 -4.97
C LYS A 75 -1.82 16.27 -5.85
N ASP A 76 -2.91 16.65 -5.22
CA ASP A 76 -4.06 17.29 -5.88
C ASP A 76 -4.83 18.15 -4.88
N THR A 77 -5.82 18.88 -5.36
CA THR A 77 -6.78 19.63 -4.55
C THR A 77 -8.15 18.98 -4.66
N LEU A 78 -8.73 18.61 -3.52
CA LEU A 78 -10.05 17.99 -3.44
C LEU A 78 -10.89 18.67 -2.37
N ILE A 79 -12.06 19.13 -2.78
CA ILE A 79 -13.06 19.72 -1.87
C ILE A 79 -14.25 18.77 -1.81
N TYR A 80 -14.62 18.35 -0.61
CA TYR A 80 -15.77 17.50 -0.42
C TYR A 80 -16.55 17.85 0.84
N SER A 81 -17.86 17.60 0.82
CA SER A 81 -18.75 17.84 1.94
C SER A 81 -19.52 16.58 2.31
N LYS A 82 -19.58 16.28 3.61
CA LYS A 82 -20.33 15.16 4.21
C LYS A 82 -20.05 13.81 3.52
N LYS A 83 -18.76 13.48 3.28
CA LYS A 83 -18.32 12.22 2.70
C LYS A 83 -17.71 11.30 3.75
N THR A 84 -17.95 10.00 3.60
CA THR A 84 -17.25 8.94 4.36
C THR A 84 -15.91 8.63 3.73
N ALA A 85 -14.97 8.03 4.47
CA ALA A 85 -13.65 7.72 3.94
C ALA A 85 -13.72 6.77 2.71
N ASP A 86 -14.61 5.80 2.71
CA ASP A 86 -14.86 4.94 1.54
C ASP A 86 -15.44 5.71 0.34
N GLU A 87 -16.24 6.75 0.57
CA GLU A 87 -16.72 7.66 -0.48
C GLU A 87 -15.58 8.54 -1.03
N VAL A 88 -14.67 9.03 -0.16
CA VAL A 88 -13.47 9.79 -0.58
C VAL A 88 -12.56 8.92 -1.46
N ILE A 89 -12.30 7.68 -1.06
CA ILE A 89 -11.54 6.72 -1.87
C ILE A 89 -12.18 6.55 -3.25
N ARG A 90 -13.51 6.41 -3.34
CA ARG A 90 -14.21 6.27 -4.63
C ARG A 90 -14.10 7.52 -5.51
N ILE A 91 -14.16 8.72 -4.91
CA ILE A 91 -13.99 9.99 -5.63
C ILE A 91 -12.61 10.04 -6.25
N ILE A 92 -11.56 9.77 -5.46
CA ILE A 92 -10.16 9.75 -5.90
C ILE A 92 -9.98 8.69 -7.00
N ALA A 93 -10.43 7.45 -6.75
CA ALA A 93 -10.31 6.37 -7.71
C ALA A 93 -10.96 6.70 -9.05
N LYS A 94 -12.16 7.27 -9.04
CA LYS A 94 -12.87 7.70 -10.27
C LYS A 94 -12.09 8.78 -11.03
N ARG A 95 -11.55 9.77 -10.31
CA ARG A 95 -10.79 10.88 -10.91
C ARG A 95 -9.50 10.42 -11.58
N PHE A 96 -8.83 9.43 -11.00
CA PHE A 96 -7.56 8.90 -11.49
C PHE A 96 -7.69 7.56 -12.24
N LEU A 97 -8.92 7.16 -12.59
CA LEU A 97 -9.22 5.94 -13.34
C LEU A 97 -8.69 4.65 -12.67
N LEU A 98 -8.60 4.66 -11.33
CA LEU A 98 -8.17 3.51 -10.56
C LEU A 98 -9.36 2.58 -10.28
N LYS A 99 -9.11 1.29 -10.27
CA LYS A 99 -10.14 0.28 -10.01
C LYS A 99 -10.34 0.09 -8.50
N CYS A 100 -11.59 0.09 -8.04
CA CYS A 100 -11.94 -0.28 -6.68
C CYS A 100 -12.37 -1.73 -6.59
N GLY A 101 -11.94 -2.40 -5.55
CA GLY A 101 -12.46 -3.66 -5.06
C GLY A 101 -13.51 -3.43 -3.96
N THR A 102 -13.44 -4.25 -2.91
CA THR A 102 -14.31 -4.11 -1.73
C THR A 102 -13.83 -2.96 -0.86
N LEU A 103 -14.70 -1.97 -0.64
CA LEU A 103 -14.46 -0.88 0.28
C LEU A 103 -15.45 -0.99 1.46
N ALA A 104 -14.93 -1.24 2.65
CA ALA A 104 -15.71 -1.28 3.88
C ALA A 104 -16.34 0.09 4.15
N LYS A 105 -17.61 0.12 4.53
CA LYS A 105 -18.31 1.35 4.90
C LYS A 105 -17.78 1.86 6.24
N THR A 106 -17.24 3.06 6.26
CA THR A 106 -16.65 3.66 7.47
C THR A 106 -17.67 4.36 8.36
N GLY A 107 -18.76 4.88 7.76
CA GLY A 107 -19.93 5.39 8.48
C GLY A 107 -19.75 6.75 9.17
N TRP A 108 -18.58 7.37 9.13
CA TRP A 108 -18.34 8.74 9.60
C TRP A 108 -18.24 9.70 8.43
N ARG A 109 -18.96 10.82 8.49
CA ARG A 109 -18.99 11.81 7.41
C ARG A 109 -18.18 13.04 7.78
N ARG A 110 -17.20 13.36 6.95
CA ARG A 110 -16.31 14.50 7.04
C ARG A 110 -16.56 15.50 5.90
N SER A 111 -16.31 16.76 6.16
CA SER A 111 -16.17 17.80 5.12
C SER A 111 -14.76 18.36 5.22
N ALA A 112 -14.08 18.50 4.09
CA ALA A 112 -12.71 18.99 4.06
C ALA A 112 -12.38 19.73 2.76
N VAL A 113 -11.40 20.61 2.87
CA VAL A 113 -10.66 21.21 1.77
C VAL A 113 -9.24 20.66 1.86
N GLU A 114 -8.91 19.74 0.99
CA GLU A 114 -7.58 19.17 0.88
C GLU A 114 -6.88 19.91 -0.25
N ASP A 115 -5.97 20.82 0.09
CA ASP A 115 -5.28 21.64 -0.90
C ASP A 115 -3.82 21.19 -1.05
N ASN A 116 -3.40 20.93 -2.30
CA ASN A 116 -2.05 20.45 -2.63
C ASN A 116 -1.57 19.30 -1.73
N THR A 117 -2.50 18.42 -1.34
CA THR A 117 -2.28 17.31 -0.43
C THR A 117 -2.06 16.03 -1.25
N ALA A 118 -1.20 15.10 -0.79
CA ALA A 118 -1.07 13.82 -1.46
C ALA A 118 -2.38 13.03 -1.33
N LEU A 119 -2.78 12.35 -2.41
CA LEU A 119 -4.04 11.60 -2.44
C LEU A 119 -4.11 10.54 -1.34
N PHE A 120 -2.97 9.96 -1.00
CA PHE A 120 -2.84 9.03 0.12
C PHE A 120 -3.17 9.70 1.44
N ASP A 121 -2.61 10.91 1.68
CA ASP A 121 -2.84 11.67 2.92
C ASP A 121 -4.30 12.10 3.04
N MET A 122 -4.96 12.48 1.94
CA MET A 122 -6.41 12.77 1.95
C MET A 122 -7.24 11.57 2.44
N ILE A 123 -6.87 10.36 2.00
CA ILE A 123 -7.51 9.12 2.43
C ILE A 123 -7.19 8.85 3.90
N GLN A 124 -5.92 8.98 4.30
CA GLN A 124 -5.49 8.76 5.67
C GLN A 124 -6.18 9.72 6.63
N ASN A 125 -6.23 11.01 6.32
CA ASN A 125 -6.95 12.02 7.12
C ASN A 125 -8.42 11.62 7.37
N ALA A 126 -9.10 11.10 6.34
CA ALA A 126 -10.48 10.65 6.48
C ALA A 126 -10.63 9.37 7.32
N LEU A 127 -9.62 8.49 7.29
CA LEU A 127 -9.56 7.28 8.11
C LEU A 127 -9.23 7.61 9.57
N ASP A 128 -8.32 8.55 9.81
CA ASP A 128 -7.92 9.00 11.15
C ASP A 128 -9.10 9.68 11.86
N ASP A 129 -9.84 10.57 11.19
CA ASP A 129 -11.07 11.14 11.73
C ASP A 129 -12.11 10.05 12.05
N THR A 130 -12.19 9.01 11.20
CA THR A 130 -13.09 7.89 11.46
C THR A 130 -12.63 7.09 12.68
N LEU A 131 -11.33 6.88 12.86
CA LEU A 131 -10.75 6.22 14.02
C LEU A 131 -11.07 7.00 15.30
N MET A 132 -10.83 8.32 15.29
CA MET A 132 -11.08 9.19 16.46
C MET A 132 -12.53 9.17 16.90
N VAL A 133 -13.49 9.11 15.97
CA VAL A 133 -14.93 9.20 16.29
C VAL A 133 -15.56 7.83 16.52
N LYS A 134 -15.14 6.82 15.76
CA LYS A 134 -15.78 5.48 15.77
C LYS A 134 -14.95 4.43 16.51
N GLY A 135 -13.69 4.72 16.86
CA GLY A 135 -12.77 3.74 17.45
C GLY A 135 -12.46 2.54 16.55
N LYS A 136 -12.63 2.69 15.22
CA LYS A 136 -12.43 1.61 14.26
C LYS A 136 -11.24 1.89 13.37
N THR A 137 -10.36 0.92 13.27
CA THR A 137 -9.18 0.96 12.41
C THR A 137 -9.45 0.21 11.11
N TYR A 138 -9.06 0.82 9.99
CA TYR A 138 -9.17 0.23 8.66
C TYR A 138 -7.80 0.12 8.02
N VAL A 139 -7.62 -0.90 7.17
CA VAL A 139 -6.45 -1.06 6.30
C VAL A 139 -6.87 -0.77 4.87
N PHE A 140 -6.16 0.17 4.25
CA PHE A 140 -6.28 0.50 2.85
C PHE A 140 -5.11 -0.12 2.08
N TYR A 141 -5.41 -0.89 1.03
CA TYR A 141 -4.40 -1.67 0.31
C TYR A 141 -4.82 -1.94 -1.15
N ASP A 142 -3.86 -2.34 -1.96
CA ASP A 142 -4.12 -2.89 -3.30
C ASP A 142 -4.32 -4.40 -3.22
N ASN A 143 -5.38 -4.88 -3.84
CA ASN A 143 -5.64 -6.30 -4.02
C ASN A 143 -5.66 -6.63 -5.52
N ILE A 144 -4.48 -6.99 -6.03
CA ILE A 144 -4.29 -7.37 -7.44
C ILE A 144 -4.91 -6.34 -8.41
N GLY A 145 -4.44 -5.10 -8.29
CA GLY A 145 -4.90 -4.00 -9.12
C GLY A 145 -6.27 -3.42 -8.76
N LYS A 146 -6.74 -3.61 -7.53
CA LYS A 146 -7.98 -3.03 -7.01
C LYS A 146 -7.76 -2.42 -5.64
N LEU A 147 -8.15 -1.15 -5.48
CA LEU A 147 -8.14 -0.47 -4.19
C LEU A 147 -9.16 -1.11 -3.24
N CYS A 148 -8.71 -1.57 -2.10
CA CYS A 148 -9.54 -2.21 -1.09
C CYS A 148 -9.40 -1.50 0.26
N LEU A 149 -10.50 -1.50 1.03
CA LEU A 149 -10.54 -1.01 2.39
C LEU A 149 -11.20 -2.07 3.27
N THR A 150 -10.51 -2.51 4.33
CA THR A 150 -11.03 -3.56 5.22
C THR A 150 -10.90 -3.13 6.68
N ASP A 151 -11.91 -3.44 7.49
CA ASP A 151 -11.86 -3.29 8.94
C ASP A 151 -10.85 -4.29 9.51
N VAL A 152 -9.89 -3.81 10.32
CA VAL A 152 -8.82 -4.64 10.91
C VAL A 152 -9.39 -5.82 11.70
N ALA A 153 -10.50 -5.64 12.38
CA ALA A 153 -11.14 -6.71 13.13
C ALA A 153 -11.55 -7.92 12.24
N LYS A 154 -11.80 -7.67 10.95
CA LYS A 154 -12.14 -8.72 9.96
C LYS A 154 -10.91 -9.38 9.32
N MET A 155 -9.72 -8.87 9.57
CA MET A 155 -8.46 -9.42 9.04
C MET A 155 -7.81 -10.42 9.99
N LYS A 156 -8.43 -10.69 11.14
CA LYS A 156 -7.92 -11.67 12.08
C LYS A 156 -7.92 -13.06 11.43
N VAL A 157 -6.76 -13.69 11.42
CA VAL A 157 -6.59 -15.09 11.00
C VAL A 157 -6.56 -16.00 12.20
N ASN A 158 -7.09 -17.21 12.05
CA ASN A 158 -7.08 -18.23 13.09
C ASN A 158 -5.84 -19.14 13.02
N THR A 159 -4.76 -18.65 12.40
CA THR A 159 -3.50 -19.39 12.28
C THR A 159 -2.58 -18.97 13.41
N CYS A 160 -2.09 -19.93 14.17
CA CYS A 160 -1.08 -19.74 15.20
C CYS A 160 0.28 -20.15 14.62
N LEU A 161 1.29 -19.29 14.74
CA LEU A 161 2.67 -19.67 14.53
C LEU A 161 3.16 -20.33 15.83
N VAL A 162 3.58 -21.58 15.75
CA VAL A 162 4.15 -22.31 16.88
C VAL A 162 5.66 -22.39 16.64
N ASP A 163 6.42 -21.93 17.63
CA ASP A 163 7.88 -21.99 17.60
C ASP A 163 8.37 -23.43 17.42
N ALA A 164 9.44 -23.62 16.67
CA ALA A 164 10.03 -24.91 16.30
C ALA A 164 9.19 -25.84 15.38
N GLU A 165 7.91 -25.57 15.16
CA GLU A 165 7.09 -26.39 14.25
C GLU A 165 6.75 -25.68 12.93
N THR A 166 6.56 -24.37 12.98
CA THR A 166 6.16 -23.55 11.81
C THR A 166 7.06 -22.36 11.53
N GLY A 167 7.99 -22.06 12.45
CA GLY A 167 8.99 -20.99 12.32
C GLY A 167 10.37 -21.58 12.04
N GLU A 168 10.99 -21.24 10.91
CA GLU A 168 12.37 -21.67 10.59
C GLU A 168 13.40 -20.80 11.30
N ASP A 169 13.15 -19.50 11.44
CA ASP A 169 14.00 -18.54 12.12
C ASP A 169 13.20 -17.29 12.52
N TYR A 170 13.58 -16.67 13.63
CA TYR A 170 13.03 -15.37 14.00
C TYR A 170 14.08 -14.47 14.65
N SER A 171 13.94 -13.17 14.48
CA SER A 171 14.70 -12.20 15.25
C SER A 171 13.74 -11.26 16.00
N TYR A 172 14.04 -11.00 17.26
CA TYR A 172 13.28 -10.08 18.10
C TYR A 172 14.19 -8.90 18.50
N LYS A 173 13.79 -7.68 18.11
CA LYS A 173 14.50 -6.45 18.49
C LYS A 173 13.57 -5.53 19.26
N THR A 174 13.97 -5.14 20.47
CA THR A 174 13.34 -4.06 21.22
C THR A 174 14.26 -2.85 21.20
N THR A 175 13.73 -1.68 20.91
CA THR A 175 14.48 -0.42 20.93
C THR A 175 13.61 0.70 21.52
N ILE A 176 14.24 1.62 22.19
CA ILE A 176 13.68 2.89 22.66
C ILE A 176 14.32 4.09 21.96
N ASP A 177 15.11 3.86 20.92
CA ASP A 177 15.89 4.90 20.25
C ASP A 177 15.05 5.74 19.29
N THR A 178 13.89 5.24 18.87
CA THR A 178 13.00 5.92 17.92
C THR A 178 11.56 5.80 18.36
N ASP A 179 10.78 6.86 18.16
CA ASP A 179 9.33 6.95 18.36
C ASP A 179 8.82 6.61 19.78
N VAL A 180 9.71 6.71 20.78
CA VAL A 180 9.35 6.56 22.19
C VAL A 180 9.47 7.91 22.90
N TYR A 181 8.35 8.40 23.43
CA TYR A 181 8.24 9.66 24.14
C TYR A 181 7.80 9.43 25.58
N ASN A 182 8.58 9.87 26.54
CA ASN A 182 8.24 9.84 27.98
C ASN A 182 7.54 11.12 28.45
N GLN A 183 7.48 12.15 27.62
CA GLN A 183 6.83 13.41 27.92
C GLN A 183 6.27 14.05 26.65
N ILE A 184 5.02 14.52 26.72
CA ILE A 184 4.34 15.24 25.64
C ILE A 184 3.95 16.61 26.18
N GLN A 185 4.34 17.68 25.46
CA GLN A 185 3.93 19.06 25.74
C GLN A 185 2.84 19.47 24.73
N LEU A 186 1.67 19.78 25.22
CA LEU A 186 0.59 20.36 24.41
C LEU A 186 0.66 21.89 24.49
N ILE A 187 0.77 22.55 23.34
CA ILE A 187 0.73 24.00 23.21
C ILE A 187 -0.60 24.39 22.58
N TYR A 188 -1.43 25.10 23.30
CA TYR A 188 -2.69 25.68 22.80
C TYR A 188 -2.46 27.15 22.45
N LYS A 189 -2.89 27.56 21.26
CA LYS A 189 -2.91 28.97 20.83
C LYS A 189 -4.35 29.47 20.76
#